data_3ba375387e1328995224c21d34e6e7fd
#
_entry.id   3ba375387e1328995224c21d34e6e7fd
#
_cell.length_a   1.000
_cell.length_b   1.000
_cell.length_c   1.000
_cell.angle_alpha   90.00
_cell.angle_beta   90.00
_cell.angle_gamma   90.00
#
_symmetry.space_group_name_H-M   'P 1'
#
loop_
_entity.id
_entity.type
_entity.pdbx_description
1 polymer ?
#
loop_
_entity_poly.entity_id
_entity_poly.type
_entity_poly.pdbx_seq_one_letter_code
_entity_poly.pdbx_strand_id
1 'polypeptide(L)'
;MNIYPNKEGCPVELTLSVIGGKWKGILFYHMIGGKKRFNEFRRICPSITQRMLTLQLRELEADGIVHREVYQQVPPKVEYSLTEFGRSLEPIVLQMKKWGDANREFLEAYWEKTSPQDQSAQK
;
A
#
# COMPACT_ATOMS: atom_id res chain seq x y z
N MET A 1 -0.55 -4.92 -14.06
CA MET A 1 -0.85 -3.61 -14.57
C MET A 1 -2.22 -3.12 -14.12
N ASN A 2 -2.27 -1.88 -13.70
CA ASN A 2 -3.53 -1.35 -13.23
C ASN A 2 -4.50 -1.13 -14.38
N ILE A 3 -5.76 -1.39 -14.10
CA ILE A 3 -6.81 -1.11 -15.05
C ILE A 3 -7.39 0.22 -14.62
N TYR A 4 -7.29 1.19 -15.50
CA TYR A 4 -7.75 2.53 -15.16
C TYR A 4 -9.21 2.70 -15.49
N PRO A 5 -9.93 3.46 -14.69
CA PRO A 5 -11.30 3.80 -15.04
C PRO A 5 -11.29 4.67 -16.29
N ASN A 6 -12.43 4.85 -16.88
CA ASN A 6 -12.49 5.70 -18.07
C ASN A 6 -12.17 7.13 -17.68
N LYS A 7 -11.89 7.95 -18.68
CA LYS A 7 -11.45 9.33 -18.45
C LYS A 7 -12.46 10.15 -17.67
N GLU A 8 -13.70 9.74 -17.71
CA GLU A 8 -14.75 10.47 -17.03
C GLU A 8 -15.07 9.90 -15.68
N GLY A 9 -14.22 9.01 -15.21
CA GLY A 9 -14.43 8.40 -13.90
C GLY A 9 -14.29 9.40 -12.77
N CYS A 10 -14.87 9.05 -11.66
CA CYS A 10 -14.81 9.89 -10.46
C CYS A 10 -13.35 10.05 -10.01
N PRO A 11 -12.94 11.27 -9.64
CA PRO A 11 -11.57 11.47 -9.15
C PRO A 11 -11.21 10.58 -7.97
N VAL A 12 -12.18 10.24 -7.13
CA VAL A 12 -11.93 9.30 -6.03
C VAL A 12 -11.58 7.94 -6.59
N GLU A 13 -12.25 7.53 -7.65
CA GLU A 13 -11.96 6.25 -8.29
C GLU A 13 -10.55 6.23 -8.88
N LEU A 14 -10.14 7.34 -9.49
CA LEU A 14 -8.79 7.46 -10.02
C LEU A 14 -7.75 7.28 -8.91
N THR A 15 -7.97 7.96 -7.78
CA THR A 15 -7.05 7.87 -6.67
C THR A 15 -7.00 6.46 -6.12
N LEU A 16 -8.16 5.83 -5.99
CA LEU A 16 -8.20 4.46 -5.48
C LEU A 16 -7.52 3.48 -6.43
N SER A 17 -7.53 3.75 -7.74
CA SER A 17 -6.86 2.86 -8.68
C SER A 17 -5.34 2.89 -8.50
N VAL A 18 -4.83 3.98 -7.93
CA VAL A 18 -3.39 4.12 -7.70
C VAL A 18 -2.98 3.60 -6.33
N ILE A 19 -3.76 3.91 -5.31
CA ILE A 19 -3.34 3.64 -3.93
C ILE A 19 -4.29 2.72 -3.17
N GLY A 20 -5.34 2.27 -3.81
CA GLY A 20 -6.34 1.45 -3.12
C GLY A 20 -5.90 0.01 -2.95
N GLY A 21 -6.84 -0.80 -2.47
CA GLY A 21 -6.56 -2.19 -2.17
C GLY A 21 -5.96 -2.34 -0.79
N LYS A 22 -5.55 -3.55 -0.50
CA LYS A 22 -5.07 -3.84 0.85
C LYS A 22 -3.65 -3.36 1.10
N TRP A 23 -2.77 -3.46 0.09
CA TRP A 23 -1.35 -3.32 0.36
C TRP A 23 -0.69 -2.03 -0.09
N LYS A 24 -1.20 -1.41 -1.16
CA LYS A 24 -0.49 -0.25 -1.73
C LYS A 24 -0.33 0.90 -0.76
N GLY A 25 -1.38 1.24 -0.04
CA GLY A 25 -1.29 2.31 0.94
C GLY A 25 -0.32 1.99 2.05
N ILE A 26 -0.30 0.72 2.48
CA ILE A 26 0.60 0.28 3.53
C ILE A 26 2.06 0.40 3.06
N LEU A 27 2.34 -0.11 1.86
CA LEU A 27 3.70 -0.04 1.33
C LEU A 27 4.15 1.39 1.14
N PHE A 28 3.25 2.23 0.62
CA PHE A 28 3.53 3.65 0.45
C PHE A 28 3.91 4.27 1.79
N TYR A 29 3.09 4.02 2.80
CA TYR A 29 3.31 4.61 4.12
C TYR A 29 4.70 4.30 4.63
N HIS A 30 5.14 3.07 4.45
CA HIS A 30 6.45 2.68 4.97
C HIS A 30 7.61 3.23 4.15
N MET A 31 7.34 3.78 2.97
CA MET A 31 8.38 4.43 2.18
C MET A 31 8.47 5.93 2.44
N ILE A 32 7.54 6.50 3.21
CA ILE A 32 7.57 7.93 3.51
C ILE A 32 8.86 8.31 4.22
N GLY A 33 9.32 7.46 5.11
CA GLY A 33 10.52 7.73 5.89
C GLY A 33 11.82 7.48 5.16
N GLY A 34 11.77 6.88 3.97
CA GLY A 34 12.98 6.61 3.22
C GLY A 34 12.85 5.34 2.42
N LYS A 35 13.87 5.08 1.63
CA LYS A 35 13.84 3.92 0.75
C LYS A 35 13.88 2.61 1.53
N LYS A 36 13.37 1.58 0.91
CA LYS A 36 13.26 0.25 1.51
C LYS A 36 13.69 -0.81 0.52
N ARG A 37 14.21 -1.89 1.05
CA ARG A 37 14.54 -3.06 0.26
C ARG A 37 13.40 -4.07 0.36
N PHE A 38 13.36 -4.98 -0.61
CA PHE A 38 12.30 -5.96 -0.70
C PHE A 38 12.08 -6.72 0.63
N ASN A 39 13.17 -7.20 1.21
CA ASN A 39 13.05 -7.98 2.43
C ASN A 39 12.65 -7.15 3.64
N GLU A 40 12.91 -5.85 3.60
CA GLU A 40 12.44 -4.98 4.67
C GLU A 40 10.93 -4.91 4.68
N PHE A 41 10.33 -4.82 3.49
CA PHE A 41 8.88 -4.85 3.39
C PHE A 41 8.31 -6.14 3.95
N ARG A 42 8.98 -7.25 3.68
CA ARG A 42 8.50 -8.54 4.16
C ARG A 42 8.57 -8.66 5.68
N ARG A 43 9.55 -8.01 6.28
CA ARG A 43 9.64 -7.98 7.74
C ARG A 43 8.58 -7.09 8.35
N ILE A 44 8.30 -5.94 7.70
CA ILE A 44 7.30 -5.00 8.18
C ILE A 44 5.90 -5.57 8.01
N CYS A 45 5.67 -6.28 6.92
CA CYS A 45 4.35 -6.83 6.59
C CYS A 45 4.47 -8.35 6.46
N PRO A 46 4.57 -9.06 7.57
CA PRO A 46 4.85 -10.51 7.48
C PRO A 46 3.78 -11.31 6.77
N SER A 47 2.57 -10.81 6.68
CA SER A 47 1.49 -11.56 6.04
C SER A 47 1.44 -11.37 4.53
N ILE A 48 2.25 -10.49 3.97
CA ILE A 48 2.23 -10.35 2.51
C ILE A 48 3.10 -11.43 1.89
N THR A 49 2.60 -12.06 0.82
CA THR A 49 3.41 -13.06 0.13
C THR A 49 4.41 -12.37 -0.77
N GLN A 50 5.48 -13.07 -1.09
CA GLN A 50 6.49 -12.55 -1.99
C GLN A 50 5.88 -12.17 -3.33
N ARG A 51 4.97 -13.01 -3.83
CA ARG A 51 4.31 -12.75 -5.09
C ARG A 51 3.46 -11.48 -5.05
N MET A 52 2.71 -11.32 -3.98
CA MET A 52 1.86 -10.14 -3.84
C MET A 52 2.68 -8.87 -3.69
N LEU A 53 3.76 -8.94 -2.91
CA LEU A 53 4.64 -7.79 -2.74
C LEU A 53 5.24 -7.38 -4.08
N THR A 54 5.71 -8.35 -4.86
CA THR A 54 6.26 -8.06 -6.17
C THR A 54 5.22 -7.38 -7.06
N LEU A 55 4.01 -7.92 -7.06
CA LEU A 55 2.94 -7.36 -7.88
C LEU A 55 2.62 -5.93 -7.48
N GLN A 56 2.47 -5.68 -6.19
CA GLN A 56 2.09 -4.36 -5.72
C GLN A 56 3.18 -3.33 -6.01
N LEU A 57 4.44 -3.71 -5.81
CA LEU A 57 5.54 -2.79 -6.07
C LEU A 57 5.65 -2.47 -7.56
N ARG A 58 5.40 -3.47 -8.41
CA ARG A 58 5.43 -3.24 -9.85
C ARG A 58 4.32 -2.29 -10.30
N GLU A 59 3.15 -2.43 -9.70
CA GLU A 59 2.05 -1.54 -10.04
C GLU A 59 2.30 -0.12 -9.58
N LEU A 60 2.86 0.03 -8.38
CA LEU A 60 3.22 1.36 -7.90
C LEU A 60 4.29 1.99 -8.78
N GLU A 61 5.22 1.19 -9.25
CA GLU A 61 6.26 1.68 -10.14
C GLU A 61 5.66 2.07 -11.49
N ALA A 62 4.77 1.25 -12.03
CA ALA A 62 4.14 1.53 -13.31
C ALA A 62 3.32 2.81 -13.27
N ASP A 63 2.74 3.13 -12.12
CA ASP A 63 1.96 4.36 -11.97
C ASP A 63 2.82 5.57 -11.64
N GLY A 64 4.13 5.41 -11.60
CA GLY A 64 5.03 6.53 -11.36
C GLY A 64 5.12 6.94 -9.90
N ILE A 65 4.59 6.15 -8.99
CA ILE A 65 4.59 6.46 -7.56
C ILE A 65 5.90 6.05 -6.91
N VAL A 66 6.47 4.95 -7.38
CA VAL A 66 7.64 4.35 -6.79
C VAL A 66 8.76 4.25 -7.81
N HIS A 67 9.96 4.55 -7.38
CA HIS A 67 11.17 4.37 -8.16
C HIS A 67 11.88 3.12 -7.67
N ARG A 68 12.33 2.31 -8.62
CA ARG A 68 13.06 1.08 -8.32
C ARG A 68 14.48 1.27 -8.79
N GLU A 69 15.43 1.23 -7.86
CA GLU A 69 16.84 1.40 -8.19
C GLU A 69 17.55 0.07 -8.08
N VAL A 70 18.20 -0.34 -9.15
CA VAL A 70 18.97 -1.56 -9.16
C VAL A 70 20.44 -1.21 -9.15
N TYR A 71 21.15 -1.69 -8.12
CA TYR A 71 22.59 -1.44 -8.01
C TYR A 71 23.32 -2.64 -8.54
N GLN A 72 24.25 -2.41 -9.45
CA GLN A 72 25.02 -3.48 -10.05
C GLN A 72 26.18 -3.84 -9.13
N GLN A 73 25.96 -4.85 -8.35
CA GLN A 73 26.95 -5.34 -7.43
C GLN A 73 26.65 -6.80 -7.15
N VAL A 74 27.49 -7.47 -6.37
CA VAL A 74 27.30 -8.86 -6.02
C VAL A 74 27.28 -8.97 -4.52
N PRO A 75 26.16 -9.39 -3.94
CA PRO A 75 24.90 -9.72 -4.61
C PRO A 75 24.18 -8.44 -5.05
N PRO A 76 23.28 -8.54 -6.03
CA PRO A 76 22.55 -7.35 -6.50
C PRO A 76 21.73 -6.73 -5.38
N LYS A 77 21.63 -5.41 -5.44
CA LYS A 77 20.86 -4.65 -4.46
C LYS A 77 19.77 -3.89 -5.19
N VAL A 78 18.54 -3.96 -4.67
CA VAL A 78 17.42 -3.24 -5.24
C VAL A 78 16.76 -2.45 -4.14
N GLU A 79 16.52 -1.17 -4.39
CA GLU A 79 15.86 -0.30 -3.41
C GLU A 79 14.65 0.36 -4.04
N TYR A 80 13.63 0.55 -3.23
CA TYR A 80 12.39 1.18 -3.65
C TYR A 80 12.20 2.47 -2.86
N SER A 81 11.81 3.52 -3.56
CA SER A 81 11.60 4.82 -2.93
C SER A 81 10.46 5.55 -3.61
N LEU A 82 9.89 6.55 -2.95
CA LEU A 82 8.84 7.34 -3.55
C LEU A 82 9.45 8.32 -4.55
N THR A 83 8.77 8.46 -5.69
CA THR A 83 9.16 9.50 -6.65
C THR A 83 8.64 10.83 -6.15
N GLU A 84 9.07 11.91 -6.81
CA GLU A 84 8.54 13.22 -6.48
C GLU A 84 7.03 13.25 -6.70
N PHE A 85 6.58 12.66 -7.81
CA PHE A 85 5.15 12.57 -8.07
C PHE A 85 4.44 11.75 -6.99
N GLY A 86 5.06 10.62 -6.60
CA GLY A 86 4.48 9.78 -5.55
C GLY A 86 4.32 10.51 -4.26
N ARG A 87 5.26 11.39 -3.92
CA ARG A 87 5.17 12.13 -2.68
C ARG A 87 3.98 13.06 -2.61
N SER A 88 3.37 13.37 -3.75
CA SER A 88 2.17 14.19 -3.74
C SER A 88 1.01 13.47 -3.06
N LEU A 89 1.10 12.15 -2.90
CA LEU A 89 0.09 11.38 -2.16
C LEU A 89 0.33 11.35 -0.65
N GLU A 90 1.48 11.83 -0.21
CA GLU A 90 1.81 11.79 1.21
C GLU A 90 0.73 12.36 2.11
N PRO A 91 0.22 13.56 1.85
CA PRO A 91 -0.82 14.11 2.72
C PRO A 91 -2.05 13.21 2.81
N ILE A 92 -2.39 12.56 1.71
CA ILE A 92 -3.57 11.71 1.67
C ILE A 92 -3.35 10.47 2.54
N VAL A 93 -2.21 9.83 2.38
CA VAL A 93 -1.90 8.61 3.13
C VAL A 93 -1.75 8.93 4.62
N LEU A 94 -1.13 10.07 4.95
CA LEU A 94 -0.99 10.46 6.33
C LEU A 94 -2.35 10.76 6.97
N GLN A 95 -3.29 11.32 6.20
CA GLN A 95 -4.65 11.51 6.71
C GLN A 95 -5.35 10.18 6.93
N MET A 96 -5.11 9.21 6.06
CA MET A 96 -5.65 7.87 6.26
C MET A 96 -5.14 7.27 7.56
N LYS A 97 -3.85 7.41 7.82
CA LYS A 97 -3.27 6.92 9.06
C LYS A 97 -3.91 7.63 10.25
N LYS A 98 -4.04 8.92 10.17
CA LYS A 98 -4.60 9.70 11.26
C LYS A 98 -6.03 9.29 11.57
N TRP A 99 -6.83 9.10 10.54
CA TRP A 99 -8.21 8.69 10.72
C TRP A 99 -8.28 7.30 11.33
N GLY A 100 -7.44 6.39 10.84
CA GLY A 100 -7.40 5.03 11.35
C GLY A 100 -7.00 4.98 12.82
N ASP A 101 -5.96 5.75 13.18
CA ASP A 101 -5.51 5.79 14.56
C ASP A 101 -6.60 6.35 15.48
N ALA A 102 -7.27 7.40 15.03
CA ALA A 102 -8.28 8.05 15.85
C ALA A 102 -9.51 7.19 16.07
N ASN A 103 -9.77 6.28 15.15
CA ASN A 103 -10.99 5.47 15.20
C ASN A 103 -10.74 3.98 15.42
N ARG A 104 -9.52 3.62 15.72
CA ARG A 104 -9.15 2.21 15.86
C ARG A 104 -9.99 1.47 16.87
N GLU A 105 -10.11 2.04 18.05
CA GLU A 105 -10.85 1.37 19.13
C GLU A 105 -12.31 1.17 18.77
N PHE A 106 -12.90 2.21 18.20
CA PHE A 106 -14.30 2.13 17.81
C PHE A 106 -14.51 1.07 16.75
N LEU A 107 -13.64 1.07 15.73
CA LEU A 107 -13.78 0.11 14.64
C LEU A 107 -13.58 -1.32 15.10
N GLU A 108 -12.57 -1.55 15.90
CA GLU A 108 -12.29 -2.90 16.36
C GLU A 108 -13.40 -3.43 17.25
N ALA A 109 -13.94 -2.57 18.10
CA ALA A 109 -15.07 -2.97 18.93
C ALA A 109 -16.33 -3.23 18.11
N TYR A 110 -16.56 -2.39 17.11
CA TYR A 110 -17.71 -2.55 16.26
C TYR A 110 -17.61 -3.84 15.44
N TRP A 111 -16.45 -4.11 14.90
CA TRP A 111 -16.22 -5.32 14.11
C TRP A 111 -16.36 -6.57 14.97
N GLU A 112 -15.95 -6.51 16.20
CA GLU A 112 -16.09 -7.60 17.13
C GLU A 112 -17.56 -7.94 17.35
N LYS A 113 -18.38 -6.91 17.48
CA LYS A 113 -19.81 -7.09 17.71
C LYS A 113 -20.57 -7.58 16.51
N THR A 114 -20.21 -7.07 15.34
CA THR A 114 -21.01 -7.31 14.15
C THR A 114 -20.33 -8.18 13.13
N SER A 115 -19.16 -8.65 13.45
CA SER A 115 -18.36 -9.40 12.50
C SER A 115 -19.07 -10.66 12.06
N PRO A 116 -19.05 -10.94 10.78
CA PRO A 116 -19.54 -12.20 10.30
C PRO A 116 -18.76 -13.34 10.88
N GLN A 117 -17.70 -13.02 11.56
CA GLN A 117 -16.91 -13.97 12.24
C GLN A 117 -17.70 -14.75 13.19
N ASP A 118 -18.52 -14.04 13.90
CA ASP A 118 -19.39 -14.66 14.82
C ASP A 118 -20.26 -15.57 14.11
N GLN A 119 -20.47 -15.24 12.84
CA GLN A 119 -21.28 -16.08 12.07
C GLN A 119 -20.41 -16.89 11.25
N SER A 120 -19.23 -16.54 11.16
CA SER A 120 -18.40 -17.28 10.28
C SER A 120 -17.88 -18.47 10.97
N ALA A 121 -18.16 -18.52 12.19
CA ALA A 121 -17.94 -19.76 12.81
C ALA A 121 -18.68 -20.71 11.95
N GLN A 122 -19.48 -20.17 11.13
CA GLN A 122 -20.24 -20.97 10.28
C GLN A 122 -19.62 -21.17 8.97
N LYS A 123 -18.47 -20.87 8.77
CA LYS A 123 -17.90 -21.23 7.48
C LYS A 123 -17.16 -22.47 7.55
#